data_f9eb83be747a28c8a1ea8106ae8c7232
#
_entry.id   f9eb83be747a28c8a1ea8106ae8c7232
#
_cell.length_a   1.000
_cell.length_b   1.000
_cell.length_c   1.000
_cell.angle_alpha   90.00
_cell.angle_beta   90.00
_cell.angle_gamma   90.00
#
_symmetry.space_group_name_H-M   'P 1'
#
loop_
_entity.id
_entity.type
_entity.pdbx_description
1 polymer ?
#
loop_
_entity_poly.entity_id
_entity_poly.type
_entity_poly.pdbx_seq_one_letter_code
_entity_poly.pdbx_strand_id
1 'polypeptide(L)'
;MKHIIPDYTFPADPHEAVESDFAALDALYAGRKAYYGDFHAHSNSGGTSDGHTAPEEWLKAMKELHMDFIGLMDHRQVRHMYLDSFDPEYFLYGTEPAGLWNDPQLDCHYLMIFQERGALERVLQAFPAEFEFEGGVEGHFKYIRMDRSRFDAIRDAVLREGGAFVNAHPMQQIKSDDLRDFDFGPGTALETIYACAYPEQLNPHTIENYRLWLDMLASGRKMINTSTADDHGAPTNAGVNTVYSAEKNGPAYVRQLIKGDLNAGFVGIKMCMDEHPVGSTAAYREGMTLQVKVDDVHPLLFDPAEKWRVDIHTDEGLAYSAPLKQHFAAAIPVKRRKFYWAEVIRERDGAPAAIGNPIWLE
;
A
#
# COMPACT_ATOMS: atom_id res chain seq x y z
N MET A 1 22.09 -13.57 -2.54
CA MET A 1 21.74 -12.31 -1.84
C MET A 1 20.64 -12.64 -0.84
N LYS A 2 20.60 -11.98 0.33
CA LYS A 2 19.53 -12.23 1.30
C LYS A 2 18.26 -11.51 0.87
N HIS A 3 17.13 -12.15 1.05
CA HIS A 3 15.78 -11.60 0.93
C HIS A 3 14.98 -11.99 2.16
N ILE A 4 13.99 -11.18 2.54
CA ILE A 4 13.16 -11.43 3.72
C ILE A 4 12.39 -12.76 3.61
N ILE A 5 12.01 -13.16 2.39
CA ILE A 5 11.35 -14.44 2.12
C ILE A 5 12.44 -15.51 1.91
N PRO A 6 12.71 -16.37 2.90
CA PRO A 6 13.92 -17.22 2.91
C PRO A 6 14.01 -18.20 1.73
N ASP A 7 12.88 -18.75 1.31
CA ASP A 7 12.78 -19.80 0.29
C ASP A 7 12.38 -19.23 -1.08
N TYR A 8 12.23 -17.91 -1.18
CA TYR A 8 11.91 -17.27 -2.45
C TYR A 8 13.21 -16.97 -3.19
N THR A 9 13.46 -17.72 -4.24
CA THR A 9 14.60 -17.49 -5.12
C THR A 9 14.10 -16.80 -6.37
N PHE A 10 14.56 -15.56 -6.57
CA PHE A 10 14.39 -14.91 -7.87
C PHE A 10 15.40 -15.51 -8.85
N PRO A 11 14.96 -16.21 -9.92
CA PRO A 11 15.85 -16.59 -10.99
C PRO A 11 16.59 -15.39 -11.53
N ALA A 12 17.75 -15.59 -12.15
CA ALA A 12 18.45 -14.48 -12.79
C ALA A 12 17.84 -14.21 -14.18
N ASP A 13 17.42 -12.98 -14.40
CA ASP A 13 16.98 -12.46 -15.71
C ASP A 13 17.78 -11.18 -16.05
N PRO A 14 19.12 -11.26 -16.18
CA PRO A 14 19.98 -10.09 -16.17
C PRO A 14 19.73 -9.17 -17.37
N HIS A 15 19.62 -7.88 -17.07
CA HIS A 15 19.57 -6.78 -18.02
C HIS A 15 20.78 -5.90 -17.79
N GLU A 16 21.49 -5.57 -18.83
CA GLU A 16 22.60 -4.61 -18.74
C GLU A 16 22.06 -3.19 -18.66
N ALA A 17 22.64 -2.37 -17.77
CA ALA A 17 22.26 -0.97 -17.69
C ALA A 17 22.67 -0.24 -18.99
N VAL A 18 21.83 0.69 -19.40
CA VAL A 18 22.08 1.56 -20.55
C VAL A 18 22.23 3.02 -20.13
N GLU A 19 22.91 3.82 -20.93
CA GLU A 19 22.95 5.26 -20.71
C GLU A 19 21.56 5.89 -20.91
N SER A 20 21.17 6.80 -20.04
CA SER A 20 19.92 7.56 -20.12
C SER A 20 20.11 8.94 -19.53
N ASP A 21 19.42 9.92 -20.08
CA ASP A 21 19.30 11.27 -19.52
C ASP A 21 18.17 11.38 -18.47
N PHE A 22 17.36 10.31 -18.30
CA PHE A 22 16.21 10.25 -17.41
C PHE A 22 15.11 11.30 -17.68
N ALA A 23 15.10 11.92 -18.85
CA ALA A 23 14.18 13.02 -19.15
C ALA A 23 12.70 12.62 -19.04
N ALA A 24 12.33 11.40 -19.44
CA ALA A 24 10.96 10.89 -19.32
C ALA A 24 10.55 10.74 -17.83
N LEU A 25 11.40 10.14 -17.01
CA LEU A 25 11.18 9.98 -15.59
C LEU A 25 11.07 11.33 -14.88
N ASP A 26 12.01 12.24 -15.16
CA ASP A 26 12.03 13.57 -14.53
C ASP A 26 10.79 14.39 -14.93
N ALA A 27 10.34 14.30 -16.19
CA ALA A 27 9.11 14.95 -16.65
C ALA A 27 7.86 14.39 -15.94
N LEU A 28 7.78 13.07 -15.73
CA LEU A 28 6.66 12.42 -15.06
C LEU A 28 6.53 12.83 -13.59
N TYR A 29 7.67 13.02 -12.90
CA TYR A 29 7.70 13.41 -11.50
C TYR A 29 7.88 14.93 -11.30
N ALA A 30 7.89 15.74 -12.38
CA ALA A 30 8.01 17.19 -12.30
C ALA A 30 6.87 17.80 -11.46
N GLY A 31 7.23 18.60 -10.45
CA GLY A 31 6.28 19.25 -9.53
C GLY A 31 5.64 18.32 -8.49
N ARG A 32 5.95 17.04 -8.49
CA ARG A 32 5.50 16.08 -7.46
C ARG A 32 6.55 16.03 -6.33
N LYS A 33 6.06 15.83 -5.10
CA LYS A 33 6.89 15.62 -3.91
C LYS A 33 6.56 14.26 -3.31
N ALA A 34 7.52 13.67 -2.61
CA ALA A 34 7.29 12.51 -1.77
C ALA A 34 6.54 12.94 -0.50
N TYR A 35 5.46 12.25 -0.19
CA TYR A 35 4.70 12.36 1.05
C TYR A 35 4.67 10.99 1.72
N TYR A 36 4.76 10.99 3.05
CA TYR A 36 4.86 9.79 3.86
C TYR A 36 3.64 9.65 4.76
N GLY A 37 3.03 8.49 4.79
CA GLY A 37 1.89 8.26 5.66
C GLY A 37 1.37 6.83 5.65
N ASP A 38 0.44 6.56 6.54
CA ASP A 38 -0.19 5.26 6.68
C ASP A 38 -1.66 5.34 6.23
N PHE A 39 -2.09 4.32 5.52
CA PHE A 39 -3.49 4.19 5.09
C PHE A 39 -4.38 3.53 6.14
N HIS A 40 -3.81 2.99 7.25
CA HIS A 40 -4.54 2.18 8.19
C HIS A 40 -4.06 2.36 9.64
N ALA A 41 -4.86 3.03 10.43
CA ALA A 41 -4.74 3.14 11.88
C ALA A 41 -6.14 3.29 12.50
N HIS A 42 -6.22 3.14 13.81
CA HIS A 42 -7.47 3.25 14.57
C HIS A 42 -7.43 4.41 15.55
N SER A 43 -8.60 5.01 15.78
CA SER A 43 -8.74 6.13 16.71
C SER A 43 -9.68 5.83 17.86
N ASN A 44 -9.59 6.62 18.92
CA ASN A 44 -10.57 6.62 20.01
C ASN A 44 -11.72 7.57 19.69
N SER A 45 -12.45 7.31 18.59
CA SER A 45 -13.59 8.11 18.18
C SER A 45 -14.91 7.59 18.75
N GLY A 46 -14.88 6.51 19.53
CA GLY A 46 -16.04 5.86 20.13
C GLY A 46 -16.76 4.88 19.20
N GLY A 47 -17.94 4.42 19.60
CA GLY A 47 -18.72 3.47 18.83
C GLY A 47 -18.09 2.09 18.75
N THR A 48 -17.88 1.59 17.55
CA THR A 48 -17.24 0.30 17.27
C THR A 48 -15.71 0.40 17.11
N SER A 49 -15.15 1.60 17.26
CA SER A 49 -13.71 1.80 17.25
C SER A 49 -13.06 1.18 18.49
N ASP A 50 -11.90 0.57 18.30
CA ASP A 50 -11.07 -0.05 19.34
C ASP A 50 -9.67 0.57 19.43
N GLY A 51 -9.44 1.67 18.72
CA GLY A 51 -8.23 2.49 18.89
C GLY A 51 -8.24 3.24 20.22
N HIS A 52 -7.06 3.54 20.75
CA HIS A 52 -6.88 4.18 22.06
C HIS A 52 -6.42 5.65 21.96
N THR A 53 -6.01 6.11 20.79
CA THR A 53 -5.49 7.47 20.56
C THR A 53 -6.55 8.34 19.91
N ALA A 54 -6.82 9.52 20.51
CA ALA A 54 -7.77 10.47 19.94
C ALA A 54 -7.28 11.05 18.60
N PRO A 55 -8.18 11.40 17.65
CA PRO A 55 -7.77 11.99 16.37
C PRO A 55 -6.87 13.24 16.52
N GLU A 56 -7.10 14.07 17.54
CA GLU A 56 -6.27 15.24 17.82
C GLU A 56 -4.84 14.89 18.25
N GLU A 57 -4.68 13.78 18.96
CA GLU A 57 -3.38 13.26 19.37
C GLU A 57 -2.64 12.66 18.18
N TRP A 58 -3.35 11.98 17.26
CA TRP A 58 -2.81 11.55 15.97
C TRP A 58 -2.25 12.72 15.18
N LEU A 59 -3.03 13.80 15.03
CA LEU A 59 -2.62 14.98 14.29
C LEU A 59 -1.37 15.65 14.87
N LYS A 60 -1.23 15.60 16.19
CA LYS A 60 -0.01 16.08 16.89
C LYS A 60 1.18 15.15 16.63
N ALA A 61 1.00 13.84 16.79
CA ALA A 61 2.05 12.85 16.65
C ALA A 61 2.60 12.77 15.21
N MET A 62 1.78 12.96 14.18
CA MET A 62 2.21 12.93 12.78
C MET A 62 3.40 13.86 12.49
N LYS A 63 3.45 15.04 13.13
CA LYS A 63 4.57 15.99 12.97
C LYS A 63 5.88 15.45 13.55
N GLU A 64 5.80 14.79 14.71
CA GLU A 64 6.94 14.18 15.38
C GLU A 64 7.43 12.92 14.66
N LEU A 65 6.50 12.20 14.04
CA LEU A 65 6.74 11.00 13.25
C LEU A 65 7.11 11.28 11.79
N HIS A 66 7.13 12.54 11.36
CA HIS A 66 7.35 12.96 9.98
C HIS A 66 6.38 12.31 8.98
N MET A 67 5.12 12.16 9.38
CA MET A 67 4.04 11.70 8.52
C MET A 67 3.24 12.88 7.97
N ASP A 68 2.84 12.78 6.71
CA ASP A 68 2.05 13.79 6.01
C ASP A 68 0.55 13.48 6.01
N PHE A 69 0.19 12.21 6.14
CA PHE A 69 -1.21 11.75 6.18
C PHE A 69 -1.38 10.48 7.01
N ILE A 70 -2.62 10.26 7.48
CA ILE A 70 -3.03 9.06 8.19
C ILE A 70 -4.46 8.68 7.83
N GLY A 71 -4.69 7.41 7.57
CA GLY A 71 -6.02 6.82 7.46
C GLY A 71 -6.51 6.33 8.81
N LEU A 72 -7.43 7.06 9.44
CA LEU A 72 -8.14 6.54 10.61
C LEU A 72 -9.27 5.65 10.09
N MET A 73 -9.03 4.34 10.09
CA MET A 73 -9.94 3.34 9.51
C MET A 73 -10.73 2.62 10.60
N ASP A 74 -11.35 3.38 11.48
CA ASP A 74 -12.13 2.85 12.59
C ASP A 74 -13.14 1.79 12.12
N HIS A 75 -13.30 0.71 12.88
CA HIS A 75 -14.12 -0.42 12.49
C HIS A 75 -15.58 -0.05 12.27
N ARG A 76 -16.07 -0.23 11.03
CA ARG A 76 -17.46 -0.14 10.61
C ARG A 76 -18.14 1.21 10.89
N GLN A 77 -17.38 2.26 11.18
CA GLN A 77 -17.92 3.56 11.51
C GLN A 77 -16.97 4.67 11.04
N VAL A 78 -17.50 5.89 10.99
CA VAL A 78 -16.80 7.07 10.44
C VAL A 78 -16.93 8.29 11.35
N ARG A 79 -17.10 8.09 12.66
CA ARG A 79 -17.31 9.18 13.63
C ARG A 79 -16.20 10.21 13.63
N HIS A 80 -14.94 9.75 13.47
CA HIS A 80 -13.79 10.63 13.40
C HIS A 80 -13.95 11.71 12.31
N MET A 81 -14.64 11.41 11.21
CA MET A 81 -14.86 12.36 10.10
C MET A 81 -15.80 13.51 10.42
N TYR A 82 -16.53 13.43 11.53
CA TYR A 82 -17.50 14.46 11.99
C TYR A 82 -17.00 15.26 13.18
N LEU A 83 -15.77 14.99 13.65
CA LEU A 83 -15.14 15.77 14.71
C LEU A 83 -14.58 17.08 14.13
N ASP A 84 -14.56 18.13 14.93
CA ASP A 84 -13.99 19.43 14.56
C ASP A 84 -12.48 19.34 14.24
N SER A 85 -11.82 18.32 14.76
CA SER A 85 -10.41 18.01 14.50
C SER A 85 -10.13 17.32 13.19
N PHE A 86 -11.17 16.86 12.45
CA PHE A 86 -10.96 16.22 11.16
C PHE A 86 -10.53 17.24 10.10
N ASP A 87 -9.30 17.07 9.64
CA ASP A 87 -8.72 17.89 8.58
C ASP A 87 -8.35 17.02 7.36
N PRO A 88 -9.02 17.18 6.21
CA PRO A 88 -8.76 16.39 5.02
C PRO A 88 -7.37 16.63 4.38
N GLU A 89 -6.60 17.60 4.86
CA GLU A 89 -5.19 17.73 4.50
C GLU A 89 -4.38 16.52 5.05
N TYR A 90 -4.75 16.03 6.24
CA TYR A 90 -4.02 15.00 6.98
C TYR A 90 -4.76 13.69 7.09
N PHE A 91 -6.10 13.72 7.23
CA PHE A 91 -6.91 12.52 7.41
C PHE A 91 -7.58 12.06 6.12
N LEU A 92 -7.69 10.75 5.96
CA LEU A 92 -8.37 10.14 4.81
C LEU A 92 -9.83 9.82 5.14
N TYR A 93 -10.69 9.86 4.13
CA TYR A 93 -12.08 9.41 4.26
C TYR A 93 -12.14 7.90 4.10
N GLY A 94 -12.40 7.18 5.19
CA GLY A 94 -12.44 5.73 5.12
C GLY A 94 -12.91 5.06 6.40
N THR A 95 -13.00 3.74 6.34
CA THR A 95 -13.32 2.85 7.45
C THR A 95 -12.81 1.45 7.15
N GLU A 96 -12.60 0.65 8.20
CA GLU A 96 -12.29 -0.76 8.10
C GLU A 96 -13.48 -1.62 8.53
N PRO A 97 -14.25 -2.17 7.62
CA PRO A 97 -15.18 -3.23 7.93
C PRO A 97 -14.47 -4.55 8.26
N ALA A 98 -14.93 -5.21 9.30
CA ALA A 98 -14.48 -6.54 9.67
C ALA A 98 -15.66 -7.51 9.58
N GLY A 99 -15.44 -8.66 8.94
CA GLY A 99 -16.45 -9.69 8.76
C GLY A 99 -16.23 -10.89 9.66
N LEU A 100 -17.28 -11.35 10.37
CA LEU A 100 -17.37 -12.72 10.86
C LEU A 100 -18.26 -13.51 9.90
N TRP A 101 -17.82 -14.66 9.49
CA TRP A 101 -18.36 -15.35 8.34
C TRP A 101 -19.00 -16.69 8.69
N ASN A 102 -20.11 -16.97 8.02
CA ASN A 102 -20.60 -18.33 7.90
C ASN A 102 -19.77 -19.14 6.86
N ASP A 103 -18.99 -18.45 6.05
CA ASP A 103 -18.04 -19.04 5.11
C ASP A 103 -16.63 -18.92 5.70
N PRO A 104 -15.97 -20.02 6.09
CA PRO A 104 -14.64 -19.99 6.70
C PRO A 104 -13.55 -19.38 5.81
N GLN A 105 -13.80 -19.20 4.50
CA GLN A 105 -12.86 -18.55 3.59
C GLN A 105 -12.87 -17.03 3.66
N LEU A 106 -13.79 -16.43 4.41
CA LEU A 106 -14.08 -15.01 4.34
C LEU A 106 -14.00 -14.23 5.66
N ASP A 107 -13.30 -14.75 6.65
CA ASP A 107 -12.92 -13.94 7.82
C ASP A 107 -11.83 -12.95 7.36
N CYS A 108 -12.25 -11.74 6.96
CA CYS A 108 -11.34 -10.74 6.39
C CYS A 108 -11.69 -9.35 6.88
N HIS A 109 -10.64 -8.55 7.04
CA HIS A 109 -10.72 -7.12 7.16
C HIS A 109 -10.41 -6.46 5.82
N TYR A 110 -11.01 -5.33 5.54
CA TYR A 110 -10.72 -4.56 4.34
C TYR A 110 -10.94 -3.08 4.57
N LEU A 111 -10.14 -2.24 3.91
CA LEU A 111 -10.30 -0.81 3.97
C LEU A 111 -11.14 -0.35 2.78
N MET A 112 -12.01 0.60 3.05
CA MET A 112 -12.69 1.40 2.05
C MET A 112 -12.20 2.83 2.20
N ILE A 113 -11.45 3.34 1.21
CA ILE A 113 -10.82 4.65 1.27
C ILE A 113 -11.26 5.49 0.07
N PHE A 114 -11.70 6.73 0.31
CA PHE A 114 -12.29 7.56 -0.73
C PHE A 114 -11.62 8.93 -0.84
N GLN A 115 -11.72 9.52 -2.03
CA GLN A 115 -11.26 10.88 -2.29
C GLN A 115 -12.22 11.93 -1.70
N GLU A 116 -13.50 11.56 -1.56
CA GLU A 116 -14.57 12.46 -1.14
C GLU A 116 -15.45 11.78 -0.09
N ARG A 117 -15.80 12.54 0.96
CA ARG A 117 -16.70 12.09 2.01
C ARG A 117 -18.04 11.59 1.46
N GLY A 118 -18.62 12.31 0.50
CA GLY A 118 -19.93 11.95 -0.06
C GLY A 118 -19.91 10.61 -0.81
N ALA A 119 -18.79 10.20 -1.41
CA ALA A 119 -18.65 8.88 -2.04
C ALA A 119 -18.68 7.75 -1.00
N LEU A 120 -17.93 7.92 0.09
CA LEU A 120 -17.98 7.00 1.22
C LEU A 120 -19.40 6.88 1.81
N GLU A 121 -20.05 8.02 2.07
CA GLU A 121 -21.42 8.05 2.63
C GLU A 121 -22.43 7.31 1.74
N ARG A 122 -22.33 7.42 0.41
CA ARG A 122 -23.20 6.67 -0.51
C ARG A 122 -23.02 5.15 -0.39
N VAL A 123 -21.78 4.69 -0.23
CA VAL A 123 -21.51 3.26 0.00
C VAL A 123 -22.07 2.81 1.34
N LEU A 124 -21.85 3.55 2.43
CA LEU A 124 -22.39 3.22 3.75
C LEU A 124 -23.92 3.15 3.74
N GLN A 125 -24.57 4.10 3.06
CA GLN A 125 -26.03 4.13 2.92
C GLN A 125 -26.59 2.96 2.07
N ALA A 126 -25.81 2.48 1.10
CA ALA A 126 -26.20 1.33 0.29
C ALA A 126 -26.16 0.00 1.06
N PHE A 127 -25.38 -0.06 2.15
CA PHE A 127 -25.17 -1.25 2.97
C PHE A 127 -25.42 -0.96 4.46
N PRO A 128 -26.61 -0.47 4.86
CA PRO A 128 -26.86 0.00 6.23
C PRO A 128 -26.80 -1.10 7.30
N ALA A 129 -26.96 -2.36 6.92
CA ALA A 129 -26.85 -3.50 7.84
C ALA A 129 -25.37 -3.80 8.21
N GLU A 130 -24.43 -3.40 7.38
CA GLU A 130 -23.00 -3.64 7.51
C GLU A 130 -22.26 -2.49 8.19
N PHE A 131 -22.83 -1.28 8.14
CA PHE A 131 -22.16 -0.10 8.66
C PHE A 131 -23.02 0.61 9.69
N GLU A 132 -22.40 1.06 10.76
CA GLU A 132 -22.99 2.01 11.69
C GLU A 132 -22.71 3.42 11.17
N PHE A 133 -23.73 4.06 10.62
CA PHE A 133 -23.59 5.43 10.12
C PHE A 133 -23.83 6.47 11.22
N GLU A 134 -24.82 6.23 12.08
CA GLU A 134 -25.13 7.11 13.22
C GLU A 134 -25.36 6.30 14.50
N GLY A 135 -24.89 6.83 15.63
CA GLY A 135 -25.25 6.35 16.96
C GLY A 135 -24.76 4.94 17.31
N GLY A 136 -23.60 4.54 16.83
CA GLY A 136 -23.04 3.21 17.07
C GLY A 136 -23.12 2.73 18.52
N VAL A 137 -23.16 1.44 18.73
CA VAL A 137 -23.28 0.83 20.07
C VAL A 137 -21.95 0.98 20.79
N GLU A 138 -21.91 1.79 21.85
CA GLU A 138 -20.69 1.92 22.66
C GLU A 138 -20.22 0.55 23.17
N GLY A 139 -18.92 0.30 23.01
CA GLY A 139 -18.19 -0.73 23.72
C GLY A 139 -18.19 -2.12 23.14
N HIS A 140 -18.71 -2.38 21.93
CA HIS A 140 -18.64 -3.70 21.33
C HIS A 140 -18.30 -3.66 19.85
N PHE A 141 -17.19 -4.27 19.53
CA PHE A 141 -16.81 -4.65 18.20
C PHE A 141 -17.83 -5.66 17.64
N LYS A 142 -18.61 -5.26 16.65
CA LYS A 142 -19.56 -6.16 15.99
C LYS A 142 -19.06 -6.48 14.60
N TYR A 143 -18.63 -7.71 14.43
CA TYR A 143 -18.40 -8.25 13.11
C TYR A 143 -19.69 -8.33 12.30
N ILE A 144 -19.63 -8.12 11.01
CA ILE A 144 -20.72 -8.34 10.10
C ILE A 144 -20.76 -9.82 9.69
N ARG A 145 -21.91 -10.39 9.55
CA ARG A 145 -22.04 -11.65 8.81
C ARG A 145 -21.96 -11.35 7.33
N MET A 146 -21.00 -11.94 6.67
CA MET A 146 -20.75 -11.71 5.27
C MET A 146 -20.63 -13.05 4.52
N ASP A 147 -21.02 -13.10 3.29
CA ASP A 147 -20.77 -14.16 2.35
C ASP A 147 -20.03 -13.59 1.14
N ARG A 148 -19.61 -14.44 0.24
CA ARG A 148 -18.87 -14.03 -0.96
C ARG A 148 -19.61 -12.98 -1.77
N SER A 149 -20.90 -13.17 -1.98
CA SER A 149 -21.74 -12.24 -2.74
C SER A 149 -21.78 -10.85 -2.12
N ARG A 150 -21.81 -10.79 -0.79
CA ARG A 150 -21.84 -9.53 -0.05
C ARG A 150 -20.49 -8.81 -0.13
N PHE A 151 -19.40 -9.55 0.05
CA PHE A 151 -18.05 -9.03 -0.12
C PHE A 151 -17.85 -8.40 -1.51
N ASP A 152 -18.20 -9.16 -2.55
CA ASP A 152 -18.09 -8.69 -3.92
C ASP A 152 -18.96 -7.44 -4.18
N ALA A 153 -20.18 -7.42 -3.64
CA ALA A 153 -21.09 -6.28 -3.80
C ALA A 153 -20.56 -5.00 -3.14
N ILE A 154 -19.96 -5.10 -1.96
CA ILE A 154 -19.34 -3.95 -1.28
C ILE A 154 -18.10 -3.48 -2.03
N ARG A 155 -17.18 -4.41 -2.39
CA ARG A 155 -16.00 -4.10 -3.20
C ARG A 155 -16.38 -3.36 -4.48
N ASP A 156 -17.31 -3.89 -5.22
CA ASP A 156 -17.74 -3.32 -6.50
C ASP A 156 -18.41 -1.95 -6.31
N ALA A 157 -19.11 -1.73 -5.19
CA ALA A 157 -19.66 -0.42 -4.85
C ALA A 157 -18.56 0.59 -4.54
N VAL A 158 -17.53 0.21 -3.77
CA VAL A 158 -16.37 1.06 -3.47
C VAL A 158 -15.66 1.48 -4.76
N LEU A 159 -15.33 0.51 -5.62
CA LEU A 159 -14.63 0.79 -6.88
C LEU A 159 -15.49 1.65 -7.83
N ARG A 160 -16.79 1.43 -7.90
CA ARG A 160 -17.72 2.22 -8.72
C ARG A 160 -17.82 3.67 -8.25
N GLU A 161 -17.76 3.92 -6.95
CA GLU A 161 -17.75 5.25 -6.35
C GLU A 161 -16.37 5.92 -6.38
N GLY A 162 -15.38 5.31 -7.06
CA GLY A 162 -14.03 5.86 -7.19
C GLY A 162 -13.19 5.77 -5.92
N GLY A 163 -13.52 4.84 -5.02
CA GLY A 163 -12.75 4.52 -3.84
C GLY A 163 -11.66 3.47 -4.10
N ALA A 164 -10.74 3.33 -3.14
CA ALA A 164 -9.80 2.22 -3.04
C ALA A 164 -10.36 1.15 -2.10
N PHE A 165 -10.23 -0.11 -2.52
CA PHE A 165 -10.54 -1.28 -1.70
C PHE A 165 -9.23 -2.00 -1.39
N VAL A 166 -8.84 -2.03 -0.11
CA VAL A 166 -7.58 -2.62 0.34
C VAL A 166 -7.89 -3.83 1.22
N ASN A 167 -7.35 -4.98 0.88
CA ASN A 167 -7.44 -6.18 1.71
C ASN A 167 -6.44 -6.04 2.85
N ALA A 168 -6.95 -5.82 4.06
CA ALA A 168 -6.17 -5.54 5.23
C ALA A 168 -5.52 -6.83 5.75
N HIS A 169 -4.22 -6.77 6.04
CA HIS A 169 -3.38 -7.83 6.66
C HIS A 169 -3.90 -9.27 6.42
N PRO A 170 -4.04 -9.70 5.15
CA PRO A 170 -4.84 -10.88 4.78
C PRO A 170 -4.36 -12.18 5.43
N MET A 171 -3.04 -12.37 5.63
CA MET A 171 -2.51 -13.58 6.28
C MET A 171 -2.84 -13.67 7.77
N GLN A 172 -3.24 -12.57 8.39
CA GLN A 172 -3.71 -12.58 9.77
C GLN A 172 -5.19 -12.91 9.88
N GLN A 173 -6.01 -12.51 8.90
CA GLN A 173 -7.46 -12.51 8.99
C GLN A 173 -8.14 -13.53 8.08
N ILE A 174 -7.68 -13.70 6.84
CA ILE A 174 -8.35 -14.61 5.91
C ILE A 174 -8.01 -16.06 6.25
N LYS A 175 -9.04 -16.82 6.57
CA LYS A 175 -8.95 -18.25 6.91
C LYS A 175 -9.26 -19.10 5.69
N SER A 176 -8.49 -18.93 4.63
CA SER A 176 -8.53 -19.84 3.47
C SER A 176 -7.39 -20.84 3.55
N ASP A 177 -7.64 -22.08 3.18
CA ASP A 177 -6.60 -23.11 3.12
C ASP A 177 -5.50 -22.72 2.13
N ASP A 178 -5.84 -21.97 1.08
CA ASP A 178 -4.88 -21.38 0.17
C ASP A 178 -5.32 -19.96 -0.28
N LEU A 179 -4.69 -18.93 0.32
CA LEU A 179 -4.96 -17.54 -0.03
C LEU A 179 -4.64 -17.20 -1.48
N ARG A 180 -3.78 -17.97 -2.17
CA ARG A 180 -3.48 -17.76 -3.58
C ARG A 180 -4.70 -18.01 -4.45
N ASP A 181 -5.61 -18.90 -4.01
CA ASP A 181 -6.85 -19.21 -4.69
C ASP A 181 -7.98 -18.24 -4.31
N PHE A 182 -7.79 -17.40 -3.29
CA PHE A 182 -8.78 -16.41 -2.90
C PHE A 182 -8.88 -15.32 -3.97
N ASP A 183 -10.10 -15.10 -4.45
CA ASP A 183 -10.36 -14.04 -5.42
C ASP A 183 -10.62 -12.70 -4.72
N PHE A 184 -9.59 -11.87 -4.61
CA PHE A 184 -9.69 -10.51 -4.06
C PHE A 184 -10.45 -9.55 -5.01
N GLY A 185 -10.65 -9.95 -6.26
CA GLY A 185 -11.23 -9.12 -7.31
C GLY A 185 -10.24 -8.15 -7.95
N PRO A 186 -10.56 -7.67 -9.15
CA PRO A 186 -9.70 -6.75 -9.89
C PRO A 186 -9.72 -5.34 -9.29
N GLY A 187 -8.61 -4.60 -9.43
CA GLY A 187 -8.52 -3.20 -9.00
C GLY A 187 -8.43 -2.99 -7.49
N THR A 188 -8.07 -4.05 -6.75
CA THR A 188 -7.90 -3.99 -5.29
C THR A 188 -6.43 -3.88 -4.91
N ALA A 189 -6.19 -3.49 -3.66
CA ALA A 189 -4.88 -3.46 -3.04
C ALA A 189 -4.76 -4.49 -1.90
N LEU A 190 -3.53 -4.74 -1.46
CA LEU A 190 -3.17 -5.67 -0.41
C LEU A 190 -2.16 -5.02 0.53
N GLU A 191 -2.34 -5.15 1.83
CA GLU A 191 -1.33 -4.76 2.80
C GLU A 191 -0.21 -5.80 2.82
N THR A 192 0.92 -5.43 2.23
CA THR A 192 2.09 -6.29 2.05
C THR A 192 3.05 -6.17 3.23
N ILE A 193 3.41 -4.93 3.63
CA ILE A 193 4.20 -4.67 4.83
C ILE A 193 3.20 -4.39 5.97
N TYR A 194 3.29 -5.17 7.04
CA TYR A 194 2.36 -5.10 8.17
C TYR A 194 3.11 -4.90 9.49
N ALA A 195 2.76 -3.84 10.21
CA ALA A 195 3.21 -3.53 11.57
C ALA A 195 4.72 -3.74 11.80
N CYS A 196 5.55 -3.18 10.94
CA CYS A 196 7.00 -3.31 11.01
C CYS A 196 7.62 -2.14 11.77
N ALA A 197 8.08 -2.36 12.98
CA ALA A 197 8.87 -1.41 13.72
C ALA A 197 10.31 -1.36 13.17
N TYR A 198 10.52 -0.57 12.12
CA TYR A 198 11.86 -0.35 11.57
C TYR A 198 12.74 0.46 12.54
N PRO A 199 14.05 0.17 12.57
CA PRO A 199 14.77 -0.88 11.81
C PRO A 199 14.83 -2.24 12.52
N GLU A 200 14.19 -2.42 13.66
CA GLU A 200 14.53 -3.48 14.61
C GLU A 200 13.70 -4.76 14.47
N GLN A 201 12.43 -4.66 14.09
CA GLN A 201 11.54 -5.82 14.07
C GLN A 201 10.67 -5.88 12.83
N LEU A 202 10.74 -6.99 12.10
CA LEU A 202 9.80 -7.36 11.06
C LEU A 202 8.69 -8.24 11.64
N ASN A 203 7.44 -7.85 11.39
CA ASN A 203 6.32 -8.72 11.71
C ASN A 203 6.34 -9.96 10.80
N PRO A 204 6.20 -11.18 11.34
CA PRO A 204 6.19 -12.41 10.53
C PRO A 204 5.13 -12.40 9.40
N HIS A 205 3.98 -11.77 9.62
CA HIS A 205 2.94 -11.65 8.60
C HIS A 205 3.39 -10.84 7.37
N THR A 206 4.35 -9.93 7.52
CA THR A 206 4.95 -9.25 6.36
C THR A 206 5.55 -10.24 5.36
N ILE A 207 6.26 -11.27 5.84
CA ILE A 207 6.86 -12.28 4.96
C ILE A 207 5.77 -13.03 4.18
N GLU A 208 4.70 -13.40 4.87
CA GLU A 208 3.59 -14.16 4.29
C GLU A 208 2.76 -13.31 3.32
N ASN A 209 2.43 -12.08 3.69
CA ASN A 209 1.70 -11.13 2.83
C ASN A 209 2.53 -10.78 1.58
N TYR A 210 3.85 -10.59 1.74
CA TYR A 210 4.72 -10.29 0.62
C TYR A 210 4.82 -11.48 -0.34
N ARG A 211 4.96 -12.70 0.16
CA ARG A 211 4.91 -13.92 -0.65
C ARG A 211 3.59 -14.04 -1.41
N LEU A 212 2.48 -13.83 -0.72
CA LEU A 212 1.14 -13.82 -1.33
C LEU A 212 1.04 -12.82 -2.49
N TRP A 213 1.53 -11.58 -2.28
CA TRP A 213 1.53 -10.57 -3.33
C TRP A 213 2.36 -10.99 -4.55
N LEU A 214 3.56 -11.55 -4.34
CA LEU A 214 4.40 -12.07 -5.42
C LEU A 214 3.72 -13.22 -6.19
N ASP A 215 3.07 -14.14 -5.48
CA ASP A 215 2.32 -15.24 -6.09
C ASP A 215 1.15 -14.72 -6.94
N MET A 216 0.49 -13.66 -6.50
CA MET A 216 -0.56 -12.99 -7.27
C MET A 216 0.00 -12.35 -8.54
N LEU A 217 1.11 -11.62 -8.45
CA LEU A 217 1.76 -11.06 -9.64
C LEU A 217 2.16 -12.16 -10.63
N ALA A 218 2.78 -13.24 -10.14
CA ALA A 218 3.19 -14.37 -10.98
C ALA A 218 2.00 -15.02 -11.71
N SER A 219 0.82 -15.07 -11.07
CA SER A 219 -0.43 -15.54 -11.67
C SER A 219 -1.06 -14.56 -12.67
N GLY A 220 -0.48 -13.35 -12.84
CA GLY A 220 -0.99 -12.31 -13.72
C GLY A 220 -2.08 -11.42 -13.11
N ARG A 221 -2.32 -11.52 -11.80
CA ARG A 221 -3.27 -10.66 -11.09
C ARG A 221 -2.63 -9.30 -10.80
N LYS A 222 -3.24 -8.23 -11.26
CA LYS A 222 -2.79 -6.85 -11.04
C LYS A 222 -3.21 -6.41 -9.63
N MET A 223 -2.36 -6.69 -8.65
CA MET A 223 -2.59 -6.38 -7.23
C MET A 223 -1.67 -5.25 -6.79
N ILE A 224 -2.25 -4.17 -6.26
CA ILE A 224 -1.52 -3.04 -5.68
C ILE A 224 -1.03 -3.45 -4.29
N ASN A 225 0.23 -3.13 -3.94
CA ASN A 225 0.73 -3.32 -2.58
C ASN A 225 0.71 -2.02 -1.80
N THR A 226 0.51 -2.13 -0.48
CA THR A 226 0.59 -1.04 0.50
C THR A 226 1.32 -1.50 1.75
N SER A 227 1.68 -0.56 2.61
CA SER A 227 2.20 -0.78 3.96
C SER A 227 1.21 -0.25 4.98
N THR A 228 1.15 -0.88 6.15
CA THR A 228 0.32 -0.44 7.27
C THR A 228 0.95 -0.74 8.62
N ALA A 229 0.67 0.11 9.62
CA ALA A 229 0.90 -0.21 11.02
C ALA A 229 -0.29 -0.90 11.68
N ASP A 230 -1.51 -0.58 11.26
CA ASP A 230 -2.74 -1.01 11.93
C ASP A 230 -2.71 -0.65 13.43
N ASP A 231 -2.27 0.59 13.71
CA ASP A 231 -2.04 1.06 15.08
C ASP A 231 -3.35 1.26 15.82
N HIS A 232 -3.53 0.51 16.91
CA HIS A 232 -4.63 0.65 17.86
C HIS A 232 -4.23 1.40 19.14
N GLY A 233 -2.92 1.49 19.38
CA GLY A 233 -2.32 2.09 20.57
C GLY A 233 -1.77 3.49 20.34
N ALA A 234 -0.53 3.72 20.78
CA ALA A 234 0.17 4.96 20.52
C ALA A 234 0.54 5.07 19.03
N PRO A 235 0.47 6.29 18.44
CA PRO A 235 0.87 6.50 17.05
C PRO A 235 2.30 6.06 16.77
N THR A 236 2.50 5.35 15.67
CA THR A 236 3.82 4.98 15.15
C THR A 236 3.96 5.35 13.67
N ASN A 237 5.17 5.19 13.12
CA ASN A 237 5.43 5.27 11.68
C ASN A 237 5.82 3.91 11.10
N ALA A 238 5.34 2.83 11.71
CA ALA A 238 5.69 1.46 11.32
C ALA A 238 5.06 1.02 9.98
N GLY A 239 4.00 1.70 9.52
CA GLY A 239 3.23 1.37 8.31
C GLY A 239 3.39 2.38 7.18
N VAL A 240 4.48 3.10 7.10
CA VAL A 240 4.64 4.20 6.12
C VAL A 240 4.58 3.72 4.67
N ASN A 241 3.82 4.46 3.87
CA ASN A 241 3.86 4.43 2.41
C ASN A 241 4.49 5.73 1.89
N THR A 242 5.20 5.66 0.77
CA THR A 242 5.69 6.84 0.04
C THR A 242 4.79 7.10 -1.16
N VAL A 243 4.16 8.28 -1.17
CA VAL A 243 3.24 8.70 -2.24
C VAL A 243 3.78 9.94 -2.92
N TYR A 244 3.92 9.90 -4.25
CA TYR A 244 4.31 11.07 -5.04
C TYR A 244 3.09 11.84 -5.51
N SER A 245 2.95 13.09 -5.08
CA SER A 245 1.84 13.96 -5.46
C SER A 245 2.26 15.41 -5.69
N ALA A 246 1.56 16.11 -6.58
CA ALA A 246 1.69 17.56 -6.75
C ALA A 246 0.93 18.34 -5.67
N GLU A 247 -0.06 17.70 -5.04
CA GLU A 247 -0.91 18.28 -4.02
C GLU A 247 -0.69 17.60 -2.68
N LYS A 248 -0.70 18.38 -1.59
CA LYS A 248 -0.64 17.87 -0.21
C LYS A 248 -2.05 17.81 0.38
N ASN A 249 -2.77 16.73 0.12
CA ASN A 249 -4.09 16.46 0.72
C ASN A 249 -4.51 15.00 0.57
N GLY A 250 -5.42 14.54 1.44
CA GLY A 250 -5.94 13.17 1.45
C GLY A 250 -6.49 12.70 0.10
N PRO A 251 -7.36 13.48 -0.59
CA PRO A 251 -7.85 13.12 -1.93
C PRO A 251 -6.76 12.83 -2.95
N ALA A 252 -5.66 13.59 -2.91
CA ALA A 252 -4.54 13.38 -3.82
C ALA A 252 -3.80 12.07 -3.53
N TYR A 253 -3.61 11.73 -2.26
CA TYR A 253 -2.97 10.45 -1.88
C TYR A 253 -3.83 9.26 -2.25
N VAL A 254 -5.14 9.34 -2.04
CA VAL A 254 -6.08 8.27 -2.44
C VAL A 254 -6.10 8.09 -3.97
N ARG A 255 -5.99 9.18 -4.76
CA ARG A 255 -5.85 9.07 -6.22
C ARG A 255 -4.61 8.25 -6.63
N GLN A 256 -3.49 8.41 -5.92
CA GLN A 256 -2.29 7.63 -6.22
C GLN A 256 -2.45 6.17 -5.78
N LEU A 257 -3.08 5.93 -4.63
CA LEU A 257 -3.42 4.58 -4.18
C LEU A 257 -4.27 3.83 -5.22
N ILE A 258 -5.33 4.43 -5.72
CA ILE A 258 -6.21 3.83 -6.75
C ILE A 258 -5.43 3.51 -8.05
N LYS A 259 -4.45 4.33 -8.39
CA LYS A 259 -3.59 4.12 -9.56
C LYS A 259 -2.47 3.10 -9.34
N GLY A 260 -2.18 2.75 -8.09
CA GLY A 260 -0.99 1.99 -7.71
C GLY A 260 0.32 2.80 -7.85
N ASP A 261 0.24 4.13 -7.94
CA ASP A 261 1.40 5.02 -8.08
C ASP A 261 1.94 5.43 -6.70
N LEU A 262 2.42 4.45 -5.97
CA LEU A 262 2.99 4.58 -4.64
C LEU A 262 3.98 3.44 -4.36
N ASN A 263 4.71 3.58 -3.26
CA ASN A 263 5.58 2.53 -2.75
C ASN A 263 5.14 2.15 -1.33
N ALA A 264 4.98 0.86 -1.06
CA ALA A 264 4.85 0.36 0.30
C ALA A 264 6.22 0.46 0.98
N GLY A 265 6.35 1.31 1.98
CA GLY A 265 7.61 1.56 2.70
C GLY A 265 8.01 3.03 2.71
N PHE A 266 9.17 3.27 3.33
CA PHE A 266 9.67 4.59 3.71
C PHE A 266 10.77 5.15 2.77
N VAL A 267 10.99 4.51 1.64
CA VAL A 267 11.90 4.94 0.58
C VAL A 267 11.12 5.12 -0.71
N GLY A 268 11.28 6.25 -1.35
CA GLY A 268 10.61 6.57 -2.59
C GLY A 268 11.34 6.01 -3.80
N ILE A 269 10.70 5.14 -4.54
CA ILE A 269 11.15 4.61 -5.82
C ILE A 269 10.38 5.32 -6.92
N LYS A 270 11.06 6.13 -7.73
CA LYS A 270 10.53 6.69 -8.97
C LYS A 270 10.83 5.73 -10.10
N MET A 271 9.82 5.32 -10.83
CA MET A 271 9.98 4.38 -11.94
C MET A 271 9.06 4.76 -13.11
N CYS A 272 9.57 4.67 -14.31
CA CYS A 272 8.74 4.75 -15.51
C CYS A 272 9.28 3.84 -16.61
N MET A 273 8.38 3.43 -17.49
CA MET A 273 8.71 2.71 -18.73
C MET A 273 8.30 3.59 -19.89
N ASP A 274 9.28 4.23 -20.54
CA ASP A 274 9.05 5.39 -21.39
C ASP A 274 8.20 6.45 -20.64
N GLU A 275 6.95 6.74 -21.07
CA GLU A 275 6.03 7.67 -20.38
C GLU A 275 5.06 6.99 -19.39
N HIS A 276 5.14 5.67 -19.24
CA HIS A 276 4.20 4.90 -18.40
C HIS A 276 4.65 4.87 -16.94
N PRO A 277 3.83 5.39 -15.98
CA PRO A 277 4.17 5.41 -14.56
C PRO A 277 3.97 4.05 -13.89
N VAL A 278 4.43 3.96 -12.64
CA VAL A 278 4.11 2.88 -11.71
C VAL A 278 2.59 2.65 -11.64
N GLY A 279 2.17 1.39 -11.56
CA GLY A 279 0.76 0.98 -11.51
C GLY A 279 0.07 0.90 -12.88
N SER A 280 0.69 1.42 -13.94
CA SER A 280 0.10 1.42 -15.30
C SER A 280 0.37 0.15 -16.09
N THR A 281 -0.27 0.06 -17.27
CA THR A 281 -0.01 -0.96 -18.27
C THR A 281 0.48 -0.31 -19.56
N ALA A 282 1.60 -0.79 -20.09
CA ALA A 282 2.20 -0.34 -21.35
C ALA A 282 2.08 -1.42 -22.42
N ALA A 283 1.85 -1.03 -23.66
CA ALA A 283 2.00 -1.93 -24.80
C ALA A 283 3.49 -2.14 -25.10
N TYR A 284 3.95 -3.38 -25.09
CA TYR A 284 5.36 -3.67 -25.38
C TYR A 284 5.78 -3.21 -26.78
N ARG A 285 6.91 -2.50 -26.84
CA ARG A 285 7.60 -2.11 -28.07
C ARG A 285 9.08 -2.41 -27.93
N GLU A 286 9.72 -2.87 -28.98
CA GLU A 286 11.16 -3.03 -29.00
C GLU A 286 11.85 -1.67 -28.81
N GLY A 287 12.91 -1.64 -28.02
CA GLY A 287 13.66 -0.41 -27.70
C GLY A 287 13.12 0.40 -26.53
N MET A 288 12.06 -0.06 -25.86
CA MET A 288 11.60 0.56 -24.60
C MET A 288 12.67 0.50 -23.52
N THR A 289 12.67 1.51 -22.66
CA THR A 289 13.61 1.62 -21.52
C THR A 289 12.84 1.79 -20.22
N LEU A 290 13.20 1.01 -19.21
CA LEU A 290 12.78 1.22 -17.82
C LEU A 290 13.78 2.13 -17.15
N GLN A 291 13.33 3.23 -16.59
CA GLN A 291 14.11 4.17 -15.79
C GLN A 291 13.70 4.08 -14.33
N VAL A 292 14.66 4.00 -13.43
CA VAL A 292 14.46 3.93 -11.97
C VAL A 292 15.38 4.92 -11.28
N LYS A 293 14.81 5.73 -10.36
CA LYS A 293 15.57 6.58 -9.43
C LYS A 293 15.10 6.34 -8.00
N VAL A 294 16.04 6.41 -7.05
CA VAL A 294 15.77 6.41 -5.60
C VAL A 294 16.55 7.56 -4.99
N ASP A 295 15.85 8.59 -4.58
CA ASP A 295 16.41 9.84 -4.05
C ASP A 295 15.62 10.45 -2.88
N ASP A 296 14.43 9.93 -2.58
CA ASP A 296 13.60 10.37 -1.47
C ASP A 296 13.56 9.29 -0.38
N VAL A 297 13.84 9.68 0.86
CA VAL A 297 13.87 8.78 2.02
C VAL A 297 13.21 9.42 3.23
N HIS A 298 12.50 8.63 4.02
CA HIS A 298 11.91 9.12 5.26
C HIS A 298 12.99 9.45 6.30
N PRO A 299 12.97 10.66 6.89
CA PRO A 299 14.10 11.19 7.65
C PRO A 299 14.38 10.44 8.96
N LEU A 300 13.39 9.73 9.52
CA LEU A 300 13.57 8.98 10.78
C LEU A 300 13.81 7.49 10.57
N LEU A 301 13.35 6.91 9.45
CA LEU A 301 13.35 5.46 9.25
C LEU A 301 14.54 4.98 8.39
N PHE A 302 15.07 5.85 7.55
CA PHE A 302 16.22 5.51 6.72
C PHE A 302 17.53 5.78 7.46
N ASP A 303 18.29 4.72 7.74
CA ASP A 303 19.63 4.84 8.31
C ASP A 303 20.69 4.80 7.19
N PRO A 304 21.39 5.92 6.95
CA PRO A 304 22.43 5.98 5.92
C PRO A 304 23.71 5.17 6.28
N ALA A 305 23.84 4.72 7.52
CA ALA A 305 24.94 3.84 7.93
C ALA A 305 24.69 2.37 7.55
N GLU A 306 23.46 1.99 7.31
CA GLU A 306 23.10 0.67 6.82
C GLU A 306 23.45 0.52 5.34
N LYS A 307 23.64 -0.72 4.92
CA LYS A 307 23.82 -1.05 3.51
C LYS A 307 22.49 -1.41 2.88
N TRP A 308 22.11 -0.64 1.90
CA TRP A 308 20.90 -0.82 1.11
C TRP A 308 21.25 -1.16 -0.33
N ARG A 309 20.37 -1.88 -1.00
CA ARG A 309 20.47 -2.12 -2.45
C ARG A 309 19.10 -1.92 -3.10
N VAL A 310 19.13 -1.58 -4.37
CA VAL A 310 17.94 -1.53 -5.23
C VAL A 310 17.95 -2.75 -6.11
N ASP A 311 16.87 -3.52 -6.07
CA ASP A 311 16.64 -4.67 -6.92
C ASP A 311 15.48 -4.37 -7.88
N ILE A 312 15.68 -4.63 -9.17
CA ILE A 312 14.64 -4.53 -10.22
C ILE A 312 14.29 -5.93 -10.68
N HIS A 313 13.02 -6.25 -10.67
CA HIS A 313 12.49 -7.57 -10.94
C HIS A 313 11.54 -7.60 -12.14
N THR A 314 11.41 -8.79 -12.73
CA THR A 314 10.41 -9.13 -13.74
C THR A 314 9.64 -10.38 -13.30
N ASP A 315 8.67 -10.83 -14.08
CA ASP A 315 8.02 -12.13 -13.88
C ASP A 315 8.96 -13.33 -14.08
N GLU A 316 10.12 -13.12 -14.70
CA GLU A 316 11.14 -14.17 -14.89
C GLU A 316 12.28 -14.09 -13.87
N GLY A 317 12.35 -13.03 -13.06
CA GLY A 317 13.33 -12.96 -11.98
C GLY A 317 14.01 -11.60 -11.78
N LEU A 318 15.20 -11.63 -11.19
CA LEU A 318 16.00 -10.44 -10.88
C LEU A 318 16.67 -9.91 -12.16
N ALA A 319 16.21 -8.75 -12.62
CA ALA A 319 16.70 -8.11 -13.83
C ALA A 319 17.97 -7.27 -13.58
N TYR A 320 17.99 -6.53 -12.47
CA TYR A 320 19.13 -5.67 -12.14
C TYR A 320 19.23 -5.51 -10.61
N SER A 321 20.47 -5.37 -10.12
CA SER A 321 20.71 -5.13 -8.70
C SER A 321 21.96 -4.26 -8.52
N ALA A 322 21.86 -3.22 -7.69
CA ALA A 322 23.01 -2.38 -7.35
C ALA A 322 22.86 -1.74 -5.96
N PRO A 323 23.98 -1.41 -5.28
CA PRO A 323 23.94 -0.74 -4.00
C PRO A 323 23.23 0.63 -4.08
N LEU A 324 22.36 0.92 -3.14
CA LEU A 324 21.85 2.26 -2.90
C LEU A 324 22.86 3.01 -2.03
N LYS A 325 23.40 4.10 -2.59
CA LYS A 325 24.24 5.06 -1.86
C LYS A 325 23.33 6.21 -1.37
N GLN A 326 23.75 7.46 -1.57
CA GLN A 326 22.89 8.62 -1.32
C GLN A 326 21.78 8.73 -2.36
N HIS A 327 22.07 8.38 -3.59
CA HIS A 327 21.16 8.38 -4.72
C HIS A 327 21.40 7.13 -5.56
N PHE A 328 20.36 6.67 -6.21
CA PHE A 328 20.43 5.61 -7.19
C PHE A 328 19.72 6.05 -8.46
N ALA A 329 20.31 5.74 -9.61
CA ALA A 329 19.69 5.89 -10.91
C ALA A 329 20.18 4.76 -11.82
N ALA A 330 19.26 4.08 -12.47
CA ALA A 330 19.54 3.07 -13.47
C ALA A 330 18.48 3.10 -14.58
N ALA A 331 18.93 2.87 -15.80
CA ALA A 331 18.08 2.60 -16.94
C ALA A 331 18.43 1.23 -17.49
N ILE A 332 17.44 0.38 -17.77
CA ILE A 332 17.63 -0.94 -18.34
C ILE A 332 16.72 -1.12 -19.57
N PRO A 333 17.15 -1.87 -20.60
CA PRO A 333 16.31 -2.17 -21.74
C PRO A 333 15.16 -3.08 -21.31
N VAL A 334 13.96 -2.77 -21.78
CA VAL A 334 12.77 -3.59 -21.52
C VAL A 334 12.77 -4.78 -22.48
N LYS A 335 12.70 -5.99 -21.93
CA LYS A 335 12.43 -7.22 -22.68
C LYS A 335 10.93 -7.53 -22.61
N ARG A 336 10.46 -8.44 -23.45
CA ARG A 336 9.07 -8.90 -23.40
C ARG A 336 8.84 -9.74 -22.16
N ARG A 337 8.32 -9.09 -21.11
CA ARG A 337 7.96 -9.64 -19.80
C ARG A 337 6.51 -9.30 -19.49
N LYS A 338 5.93 -9.84 -18.44
CA LYS A 338 4.57 -9.47 -17.98
C LYS A 338 4.58 -8.15 -17.21
N PHE A 339 5.62 -7.91 -16.42
CA PHE A 339 5.75 -6.71 -15.59
C PHE A 339 7.20 -6.45 -15.18
N TYR A 340 7.43 -5.23 -14.70
CA TYR A 340 8.64 -4.81 -14.00
C TYR A 340 8.24 -4.12 -12.70
N TRP A 341 8.98 -4.39 -11.63
CA TRP A 341 8.85 -3.69 -10.37
C TRP A 341 10.21 -3.56 -9.69
N ALA A 342 10.32 -2.66 -8.70
CA ALA A 342 11.57 -2.46 -7.99
C ALA A 342 11.35 -2.43 -6.47
N GLU A 343 12.37 -2.84 -5.73
CA GLU A 343 12.40 -2.75 -4.27
C GLU A 343 13.72 -2.18 -3.77
N VAL A 344 13.68 -1.65 -2.55
CA VAL A 344 14.87 -1.28 -1.79
C VAL A 344 14.93 -2.18 -0.58
N ILE A 345 16.03 -2.93 -0.43
CA ILE A 345 16.20 -3.88 0.66
C ILE A 345 17.50 -3.67 1.43
N ARG A 346 17.46 -3.99 2.70
CA ARG A 346 18.61 -3.97 3.58
C ARG A 346 19.48 -5.21 3.35
N GLU A 347 20.78 -5.04 3.09
CA GLU A 347 21.64 -6.16 2.67
C GLU A 347 21.86 -7.20 3.78
N ARG A 348 21.85 -6.79 5.05
CA ARG A 348 22.17 -7.69 6.16
C ARG A 348 21.14 -8.81 6.35
N ASP A 349 19.86 -8.54 6.12
CA ASP A 349 18.74 -9.42 6.41
C ASP A 349 17.67 -9.51 5.30
N GLY A 350 17.74 -8.65 4.28
CA GLY A 350 16.79 -8.61 3.19
C GLY A 350 15.48 -7.92 3.52
N ALA A 351 15.42 -7.15 4.63
CA ALA A 351 14.23 -6.41 5.01
C ALA A 351 13.92 -5.31 4.00
N PRO A 352 12.68 -5.20 3.48
CA PRO A 352 12.31 -4.18 2.52
C PRO A 352 12.19 -2.81 3.19
N ALA A 353 12.86 -1.80 2.65
CA ALA A 353 12.62 -0.39 2.95
C ALA A 353 11.53 0.22 2.06
N ALA A 354 11.36 -0.36 0.87
CA ALA A 354 10.28 -0.05 -0.05
C ALA A 354 10.02 -1.21 -1.01
N ILE A 355 8.77 -1.41 -1.35
CA ILE A 355 8.29 -2.29 -2.42
C ILE A 355 7.47 -1.43 -3.36
N GLY A 356 7.96 -1.23 -4.59
CA GLY A 356 7.24 -0.50 -5.63
C GLY A 356 6.15 -1.34 -6.27
N ASN A 357 5.09 -0.70 -6.77
CA ASN A 357 4.10 -1.37 -7.58
C ASN A 357 4.59 -1.61 -9.00
N PRO A 358 4.09 -2.62 -9.71
CA PRO A 358 4.56 -2.96 -11.05
C PRO A 358 4.13 -1.96 -12.13
N ILE A 359 4.92 -1.88 -13.20
CA ILE A 359 4.46 -1.45 -14.53
C ILE A 359 4.22 -2.74 -15.33
N TRP A 360 3.02 -2.92 -15.83
CA TRP A 360 2.59 -4.10 -16.59
C TRP A 360 2.84 -3.94 -18.08
N LEU A 361 3.04 -5.06 -18.79
CA LEU A 361 3.20 -5.11 -20.23
C LEU A 361 2.15 -6.00 -20.87
N GLU A 362 1.61 -5.54 -21.99
CA GLU A 362 0.66 -6.26 -22.87
C GLU A 362 1.16 -6.35 -24.32
#